data_d997cd82d1773544f0abdbdeba9134a5
#
_entry.id   d997cd82d1773544f0abdbdeba9134a5
#
_cell.length_a   1.000
_cell.length_b   1.000
_cell.length_c   1.000
_cell.angle_alpha   90.00
_cell.angle_beta   90.00
_cell.angle_gamma   90.00
#
_symmetry.space_group_name_H-M   'P 1'
#
loop_
_entity.id
_entity.type
_entity.pdbx_description
1 polymer ?
#
loop_
_entity_poly.entity_id
_entity_poly.type
_entity_poly.pdbx_seq_one_letter_code
_entity_poly.pdbx_strand_id
1 'polypeptide(L)'
;CLCGKYKRLKHRGVICEKCGVEVTQTKVRRERMGHIELAAPCAHIWFLKSLPSRLGLVLDMTLRDIERVLYFEAYVVTDPGMTPLKKFSIMSEDDYDAKRIEYGDEFIALMGAEGIQKLLAEMDLDVEIDKLRNDMTGSELKVKKNSKRLKVMEAFKKSGIKPNWMVMEVLPVLPPDLRPLVPLDGGRFATSDLNDLYRRVINRNNRLARLLELKAPEIIVRNEKRMLQESVDSLLDNGRRGKAMTGANKRALKSLADMIKGKSGRFRQNLLGKRVDYSGRSVITVGPTLKLHQCGLPKLMALELFKPFIFARLEAMGIATTIKAAKKEVES
;
A
#
# COMPACT_ATOMS: atom_id res chain seq x y z
N CYS A 1 -13.75 26.51 8.67
CA CYS A 1 -13.34 26.48 7.27
C CYS A 1 -11.90 26.99 7.11
N LEU A 2 -11.31 26.87 5.93
CA LEU A 2 -9.91 27.23 5.66
C LEU A 2 -9.65 28.74 5.80
N CYS A 3 -10.54 29.58 5.28
CA CYS A 3 -10.39 31.05 5.31
C CYS A 3 -10.69 31.69 6.66
N GLY A 4 -11.21 30.95 7.63
CA GLY A 4 -11.55 31.42 8.96
C GLY A 4 -12.89 32.17 9.10
N LYS A 5 -13.70 32.26 8.02
CA LYS A 5 -15.05 32.87 8.09
C LYS A 5 -15.94 32.14 9.10
N TYR A 6 -15.90 30.82 9.09
CA TYR A 6 -16.65 29.95 10.01
C TYR A 6 -15.67 29.17 10.91
N LYS A 7 -15.69 29.44 12.22
CA LYS A 7 -14.77 28.87 13.21
C LYS A 7 -15.47 28.08 14.32
N ARG A 8 -16.80 28.20 14.46
CA ARG A 8 -17.53 27.62 15.61
C ARG A 8 -18.33 26.39 15.22
N LEU A 9 -18.60 25.53 16.19
CA LEU A 9 -19.31 24.25 16.03
C LEU A 9 -20.73 24.44 15.47
N LYS A 10 -21.39 25.59 15.74
CA LYS A 10 -22.73 25.92 15.24
C LYS A 10 -22.83 25.98 13.70
N HIS A 11 -21.70 26.12 13.01
CA HIS A 11 -21.62 26.14 11.55
C HIS A 11 -21.25 24.79 10.95
N ARG A 12 -21.28 23.71 11.73
CA ARG A 12 -20.93 22.36 11.26
C ARG A 12 -21.82 21.95 10.07
N GLY A 13 -21.18 21.41 9.02
CA GLY A 13 -21.86 21.00 7.78
C GLY A 13 -22.08 22.12 6.75
N VAL A 14 -21.78 23.36 7.09
CA VAL A 14 -21.89 24.48 6.15
C VAL A 14 -20.69 24.47 5.19
N ILE A 15 -20.95 24.56 3.90
CA ILE A 15 -19.91 24.77 2.89
C ILE A 15 -19.61 26.26 2.83
N CYS A 16 -18.37 26.66 3.05
CA CYS A 16 -17.98 28.06 3.05
C CYS A 16 -18.02 28.65 1.63
N GLU A 17 -18.81 29.69 1.43
CA GLU A 17 -18.95 30.38 0.14
C GLU A 17 -17.63 31.01 -0.37
N LYS A 18 -16.73 31.39 0.56
CA LYS A 18 -15.45 32.04 0.21
C LYS A 18 -14.37 31.03 -0.16
N CYS A 19 -14.24 29.88 0.55
CA CYS A 19 -13.15 28.94 0.35
C CYS A 19 -13.61 27.54 -0.11
N GLY A 20 -14.93 27.32 -0.27
CA GLY A 20 -15.50 26.06 -0.73
C GLY A 20 -15.33 24.86 0.24
N VAL A 21 -14.74 25.09 1.42
CA VAL A 21 -14.45 24.02 2.38
C VAL A 21 -15.63 23.83 3.33
N GLU A 22 -16.07 22.58 3.50
CA GLU A 22 -17.07 22.20 4.49
C GLU A 22 -16.52 22.36 5.92
N VAL A 23 -17.33 22.92 6.80
CA VAL A 23 -16.98 23.09 8.23
C VAL A 23 -17.17 21.79 8.96
N THR A 24 -16.10 21.08 9.21
CA THR A 24 -16.07 19.78 9.91
C THR A 24 -14.98 19.74 10.98
N GLN A 25 -14.95 18.67 11.75
CA GLN A 25 -13.86 18.43 12.69
C GLN A 25 -12.58 18.06 11.91
N THR A 26 -11.42 18.46 12.44
CA THR A 26 -10.10 18.16 11.82
C THR A 26 -9.83 16.67 11.69
N LYS A 27 -10.39 15.84 12.57
CA LYS A 27 -10.22 14.38 12.54
C LYS A 27 -10.69 13.72 11.24
N VAL A 28 -11.64 14.33 10.51
CA VAL A 28 -12.12 13.77 9.23
C VAL A 28 -11.00 13.66 8.18
N ARG A 29 -9.97 14.49 8.28
CA ARG A 29 -8.79 14.42 7.42
C ARG A 29 -7.95 13.15 7.63
N ARG A 30 -8.14 12.45 8.74
CA ARG A 30 -7.52 11.16 9.05
C ARG A 30 -8.43 9.96 8.74
N GLU A 31 -9.72 10.19 8.61
CA GLU A 31 -10.74 9.16 8.49
C GLU A 31 -11.28 9.02 7.06
N ARG A 32 -11.50 10.15 6.36
CA ARG A 32 -12.08 10.13 5.01
C ARG A 32 -11.07 9.66 3.98
N MET A 33 -11.43 8.61 3.26
CA MET A 33 -10.67 8.09 2.12
C MET A 33 -11.26 8.58 0.80
N GLY A 34 -10.41 8.84 -0.18
CA GLY A 34 -10.78 8.98 -1.58
C GLY A 34 -10.59 7.66 -2.33
N HIS A 35 -10.85 7.68 -3.64
CA HIS A 35 -10.58 6.56 -4.53
C HIS A 35 -10.15 7.06 -5.91
N ILE A 36 -9.48 6.18 -6.66
CA ILE A 36 -9.11 6.37 -8.06
C ILE A 36 -9.76 5.26 -8.85
N GLU A 37 -10.66 5.60 -9.76
CA GLU A 37 -11.19 4.66 -10.74
C GLU A 37 -10.10 4.40 -11.79
N LEU A 38 -9.68 3.15 -11.91
CA LEU A 38 -8.62 2.76 -12.83
C LEU A 38 -9.19 2.59 -14.24
N ALA A 39 -8.55 3.20 -15.22
CA ALA A 39 -8.92 3.08 -16.65
C ALA A 39 -8.72 1.65 -17.20
N ALA A 40 -7.91 0.85 -16.54
CA ALA A 40 -7.79 -0.59 -16.78
C ALA A 40 -7.58 -1.30 -15.43
N PRO A 41 -8.10 -2.52 -15.23
CA PRO A 41 -7.89 -3.26 -14.00
C PRO A 41 -6.42 -3.56 -13.77
N CYS A 42 -6.00 -3.56 -12.49
CA CYS A 42 -4.63 -3.85 -12.07
C CYS A 42 -4.61 -4.95 -11.02
N ALA A 43 -3.72 -5.92 -11.18
CA ALA A 43 -3.54 -6.99 -10.21
C ALA A 43 -2.84 -6.46 -8.95
N HIS A 44 -3.26 -6.94 -7.77
CA HIS A 44 -2.66 -6.55 -6.51
C HIS A 44 -1.36 -7.32 -6.29
N ILE A 45 -0.24 -6.60 -6.21
CA ILE A 45 1.12 -7.17 -6.10
C ILE A 45 1.30 -8.09 -4.89
N TRP A 46 0.60 -7.87 -3.78
CA TRP A 46 0.70 -8.73 -2.60
C TRP A 46 0.14 -10.12 -2.85
N PHE A 47 -0.92 -10.25 -3.67
CA PHE A 47 -1.47 -11.56 -4.03
C PHE A 47 -0.68 -12.23 -5.15
N LEU A 48 0.02 -11.45 -5.97
CA LEU A 48 0.90 -11.95 -7.02
C LEU A 48 2.24 -12.45 -6.47
N LYS A 49 2.98 -11.59 -5.77
CA LYS A 49 4.38 -11.82 -5.35
C LYS A 49 4.53 -12.40 -3.94
N SER A 50 3.46 -12.78 -3.27
CA SER A 50 3.56 -13.56 -2.04
C SER A 50 4.13 -14.96 -2.32
N LEU A 51 4.83 -15.54 -1.38
CA LEU A 51 5.32 -16.91 -1.47
C LEU A 51 4.58 -17.81 -0.47
N PRO A 52 3.74 -18.73 -0.94
CA PRO A 52 3.35 -19.00 -2.32
C PRO A 52 2.40 -17.92 -2.90
N SER A 53 2.42 -17.72 -4.22
CA SER A 53 1.52 -16.76 -4.89
C SER A 53 0.06 -17.18 -4.73
N ARG A 54 -0.78 -16.27 -4.22
CA ARG A 54 -2.21 -16.53 -4.05
C ARG A 54 -2.91 -16.66 -5.39
N LEU A 55 -2.61 -15.76 -6.34
CA LEU A 55 -3.09 -15.85 -7.72
C LEU A 55 -2.67 -17.16 -8.38
N GLY A 56 -1.41 -17.55 -8.23
CA GLY A 56 -0.90 -18.81 -8.79
C GLY A 56 -1.57 -20.06 -8.21
N LEU A 57 -1.87 -20.06 -6.90
CA LEU A 57 -2.57 -21.19 -6.27
C LEU A 57 -4.00 -21.31 -6.75
N VAL A 58 -4.72 -20.20 -6.91
CA VAL A 58 -6.11 -20.20 -7.37
C VAL A 58 -6.19 -20.63 -8.83
N LEU A 59 -5.41 -20.00 -9.70
CA LEU A 59 -5.42 -20.28 -11.15
C LEU A 59 -4.70 -21.56 -11.57
N ASP A 60 -3.97 -22.20 -10.67
CA ASP A 60 -3.06 -23.31 -10.98
C ASP A 60 -1.98 -22.96 -12.03
N MET A 61 -1.54 -21.73 -12.03
CA MET A 61 -0.54 -21.21 -12.94
C MET A 61 0.77 -20.90 -12.21
N THR A 62 1.91 -20.99 -12.93
CA THR A 62 3.18 -20.57 -12.35
C THR A 62 3.24 -19.06 -12.19
N LEU A 63 3.98 -18.58 -11.20
CA LEU A 63 4.17 -17.13 -11.00
C LEU A 63 4.74 -16.46 -12.27
N ARG A 64 5.70 -17.14 -12.94
CA ARG A 64 6.32 -16.63 -14.16
C ARG A 64 5.31 -16.43 -15.28
N ASP A 65 4.39 -17.38 -15.44
CA ASP A 65 3.36 -17.32 -16.48
C ASP A 65 2.38 -16.19 -16.21
N ILE A 66 1.92 -16.05 -14.97
CA ILE A 66 1.04 -14.95 -14.58
C ILE A 66 1.73 -13.59 -14.80
N GLU A 67 3.02 -13.48 -14.47
CA GLU A 67 3.79 -12.25 -14.72
C GLU A 67 3.87 -11.91 -16.19
N ARG A 68 4.16 -12.89 -17.07
CA ARG A 68 4.19 -12.68 -18.52
C ARG A 68 2.86 -12.14 -19.04
N VAL A 69 1.74 -12.65 -18.54
CA VAL A 69 0.41 -12.16 -18.92
C VAL A 69 0.16 -10.75 -18.37
N LEU A 70 0.39 -10.52 -17.07
CA LEU A 70 0.09 -9.24 -16.42
C LEU A 70 0.90 -8.07 -16.98
N TYR A 71 2.14 -8.34 -17.43
CA TYR A 71 3.02 -7.29 -17.96
C TYR A 71 3.07 -7.26 -19.48
N PHE A 72 2.05 -7.84 -20.13
CA PHE A 72 1.83 -7.76 -21.58
C PHE A 72 2.94 -8.41 -22.42
N GLU A 73 3.53 -9.52 -21.94
CA GLU A 73 4.52 -10.32 -22.66
C GLU A 73 3.90 -11.57 -23.32
N ALA A 74 2.71 -11.97 -22.89
CA ALA A 74 2.03 -13.17 -23.41
C ALA A 74 0.51 -13.05 -23.26
N TYR A 75 -0.20 -13.78 -24.10
CA TYR A 75 -1.65 -13.97 -24.02
C TYR A 75 -2.00 -15.16 -23.13
N VAL A 76 -3.15 -15.09 -22.48
CA VAL A 76 -3.79 -16.22 -21.80
C VAL A 76 -5.13 -16.53 -22.48
N VAL A 77 -5.38 -17.80 -22.77
CA VAL A 77 -6.67 -18.24 -23.31
C VAL A 77 -7.71 -18.19 -22.22
N THR A 78 -8.68 -17.30 -22.37
CA THR A 78 -9.81 -17.17 -21.43
C THR A 78 -10.98 -18.04 -21.85
N ASP A 79 -11.25 -18.12 -23.14
CA ASP A 79 -12.29 -18.98 -23.72
C ASP A 79 -11.72 -19.73 -24.93
N PRO A 80 -11.61 -21.06 -24.89
CA PRO A 80 -11.12 -21.84 -26.02
C PRO A 80 -12.15 -22.01 -27.16
N GLY A 81 -13.44 -21.72 -26.92
CA GLY A 81 -14.50 -21.95 -27.91
C GLY A 81 -14.53 -23.40 -28.43
N MET A 82 -14.67 -23.55 -29.73
CA MET A 82 -14.66 -24.87 -30.43
C MET A 82 -13.25 -25.31 -30.86
N THR A 83 -12.19 -24.59 -30.42
CA THR A 83 -10.82 -24.89 -30.83
C THR A 83 -10.16 -25.94 -29.90
N PRO A 84 -9.09 -26.65 -30.34
CA PRO A 84 -8.36 -27.60 -29.49
C PRO A 84 -7.50 -26.94 -28.42
N LEU A 85 -7.58 -25.61 -28.27
CA LEU A 85 -6.84 -24.86 -27.26
C LEU A 85 -7.36 -25.17 -25.86
N LYS A 86 -6.46 -25.10 -24.87
CA LYS A 86 -6.86 -25.31 -23.46
C LYS A 86 -7.05 -23.96 -22.77
N LYS A 87 -8.12 -23.83 -21.99
CA LYS A 87 -8.31 -22.71 -21.07
C LYS A 87 -7.08 -22.61 -20.13
N PHE A 88 -6.64 -21.41 -19.79
CA PHE A 88 -5.41 -21.10 -19.05
C PHE A 88 -4.09 -21.34 -19.80
N SER A 89 -4.10 -21.80 -21.04
CA SER A 89 -2.85 -21.91 -21.83
C SER A 89 -2.31 -20.52 -22.16
N ILE A 90 -0.98 -20.44 -22.20
CA ILE A 90 -0.27 -19.18 -22.50
C ILE A 90 0.31 -19.28 -23.90
N MET A 91 0.19 -18.20 -24.64
CA MET A 91 0.68 -18.06 -26.01
C MET A 91 1.58 -16.83 -26.12
N SER A 92 2.63 -16.96 -26.93
CA SER A 92 3.39 -15.79 -27.40
C SER A 92 2.55 -14.95 -28.37
N GLU A 93 3.02 -13.76 -28.73
CA GLU A 93 2.37 -12.92 -29.73
C GLU A 93 2.34 -13.62 -31.10
N ASP A 94 3.47 -14.22 -31.52
CA ASP A 94 3.57 -14.97 -32.76
C ASP A 94 2.61 -16.18 -32.79
N ASP A 95 2.51 -16.93 -31.68
CA ASP A 95 1.57 -18.05 -31.58
C ASP A 95 0.11 -17.59 -31.63
N TYR A 96 -0.19 -16.44 -30.99
CA TYR A 96 -1.53 -15.86 -31.02
C TYR A 96 -1.93 -15.47 -32.42
N ASP A 97 -1.05 -14.78 -33.20
CA ASP A 97 -1.31 -14.37 -34.53
C ASP A 97 -1.48 -15.58 -35.49
N ALA A 98 -0.64 -16.61 -35.35
CA ALA A 98 -0.77 -17.84 -36.08
C ALA A 98 -2.12 -18.56 -35.83
N LYS A 99 -2.52 -18.64 -34.52
CA LYS A 99 -3.79 -19.25 -34.15
C LYS A 99 -5.00 -18.41 -34.56
N ARG A 100 -4.87 -17.10 -34.58
CA ARG A 100 -5.93 -16.21 -35.07
C ARG A 100 -6.14 -16.34 -36.58
N ILE A 101 -5.09 -16.60 -37.33
CA ILE A 101 -5.20 -16.92 -38.78
C ILE A 101 -5.86 -18.29 -38.98
N GLU A 102 -5.55 -19.28 -38.11
CA GLU A 102 -6.05 -20.66 -38.22
C GLU A 102 -7.54 -20.77 -37.79
N TYR A 103 -7.92 -20.15 -36.67
CA TYR A 103 -9.24 -20.30 -36.01
C TYR A 103 -10.11 -19.03 -36.02
N GLY A 104 -9.60 -17.91 -36.54
CA GLY A 104 -10.34 -16.65 -36.56
C GLY A 104 -10.71 -16.15 -35.14
N ASP A 105 -11.98 -15.80 -34.97
CA ASP A 105 -12.54 -15.27 -33.72
C ASP A 105 -13.22 -16.37 -32.87
N GLU A 106 -12.99 -17.67 -33.14
CA GLU A 106 -13.59 -18.78 -32.39
C GLU A 106 -13.05 -18.94 -30.99
N PHE A 107 -11.93 -18.35 -30.62
CA PHE A 107 -11.36 -18.35 -29.27
C PHE A 107 -11.07 -16.94 -28.79
N ILE A 108 -11.04 -16.77 -27.46
CA ILE A 108 -10.70 -15.49 -26.82
C ILE A 108 -9.44 -15.68 -25.99
N ALA A 109 -8.42 -14.89 -26.31
CA ALA A 109 -7.21 -14.77 -25.50
C ALA A 109 -6.96 -13.29 -25.16
N LEU A 110 -6.58 -13.01 -23.93
CA LEU A 110 -6.40 -11.66 -23.41
C LEU A 110 -5.01 -11.50 -22.79
N MET A 111 -4.53 -10.27 -22.77
CA MET A 111 -3.34 -9.84 -22.03
C MET A 111 -3.71 -9.03 -20.80
N GLY A 112 -2.74 -8.88 -19.88
CA GLY A 112 -2.87 -8.01 -18.72
C GLY A 112 -3.79 -8.54 -17.63
N ALA A 113 -4.12 -7.66 -16.71
CA ALA A 113 -4.96 -8.02 -15.56
C ALA A 113 -6.42 -8.31 -15.97
N GLU A 114 -6.89 -7.82 -17.11
CA GLU A 114 -8.23 -8.11 -17.64
C GLU A 114 -8.43 -9.60 -17.90
N GLY A 115 -7.44 -10.27 -18.54
CA GLY A 115 -7.47 -11.71 -18.77
C GLY A 115 -7.51 -12.51 -17.47
N ILE A 116 -6.68 -12.14 -16.51
CA ILE A 116 -6.63 -12.78 -15.18
C ILE A 116 -7.94 -12.56 -14.44
N GLN A 117 -8.50 -11.36 -14.46
CA GLN A 117 -9.77 -11.02 -13.82
C GLN A 117 -10.92 -11.85 -14.39
N LYS A 118 -11.00 -11.97 -15.71
CA LYS A 118 -12.02 -12.77 -16.40
C LYS A 118 -11.95 -14.23 -15.97
N LEU A 119 -10.76 -14.83 -15.98
CA LEU A 119 -10.55 -16.21 -15.54
C LEU A 119 -10.97 -16.42 -14.06
N LEU A 120 -10.68 -15.46 -13.18
CA LEU A 120 -11.07 -15.52 -11.77
C LEU A 120 -12.58 -15.31 -11.57
N ALA A 121 -13.23 -14.49 -12.39
CA ALA A 121 -14.65 -14.21 -12.30
C ALA A 121 -15.51 -15.40 -12.78
N GLU A 122 -15.04 -16.11 -13.79
CA GLU A 122 -15.72 -17.31 -14.35
C GLU A 122 -15.49 -18.58 -13.52
N MET A 123 -14.61 -18.53 -12.53
CA MET A 123 -14.26 -19.68 -11.71
C MET A 123 -15.36 -19.98 -10.69
N ASP A 124 -15.94 -21.16 -10.76
CA ASP A 124 -16.84 -21.70 -9.72
C ASP A 124 -15.98 -22.38 -8.63
N LEU A 125 -15.98 -21.76 -7.44
CA LEU A 125 -15.20 -22.25 -6.29
C LEU A 125 -15.69 -23.63 -5.81
N ASP A 126 -16.98 -23.91 -5.87
CA ASP A 126 -17.53 -25.17 -5.37
C ASP A 126 -17.11 -26.34 -6.26
N VAL A 127 -17.22 -26.17 -7.56
CA VAL A 127 -16.77 -27.17 -8.54
C VAL A 127 -15.27 -27.43 -8.44
N GLU A 128 -14.46 -26.37 -8.29
CA GLU A 128 -13.00 -26.52 -8.18
C GLU A 128 -12.57 -27.16 -6.85
N ILE A 129 -13.26 -26.84 -5.74
CA ILE A 129 -13.02 -27.48 -4.42
C ILE A 129 -13.32 -28.98 -4.50
N ASP A 130 -14.45 -29.37 -5.10
CA ASP A 130 -14.82 -30.78 -5.21
C ASP A 130 -13.85 -31.55 -6.15
N LYS A 131 -13.44 -30.96 -7.26
CA LYS A 131 -12.39 -31.53 -8.11
C LYS A 131 -11.09 -31.75 -7.34
N LEU A 132 -10.65 -30.76 -6.58
CA LEU A 132 -9.40 -30.86 -5.79
C LEU A 132 -9.50 -31.92 -4.70
N ARG A 133 -10.66 -32.10 -4.05
CA ARG A 133 -10.90 -33.15 -3.06
C ARG A 133 -10.82 -34.53 -3.69
N ASN A 134 -11.42 -34.73 -4.86
CA ASN A 134 -11.36 -35.99 -5.61
C ASN A 134 -9.94 -36.29 -6.14
N ASP A 135 -9.16 -35.26 -6.44
CA ASP A 135 -7.79 -35.34 -7.00
C ASP A 135 -6.70 -35.45 -5.93
N MET A 136 -7.08 -35.75 -4.66
CA MET A 136 -6.11 -35.94 -3.54
C MET A 136 -5.43 -37.30 -3.59
N THR A 137 -5.39 -37.93 -4.76
CA THR A 137 -4.75 -39.23 -5.02
C THR A 137 -3.50 -39.05 -5.89
N GLY A 138 -2.48 -39.90 -5.73
CA GLY A 138 -1.28 -39.88 -6.55
C GLY A 138 0.00 -39.57 -5.77
N SER A 139 0.97 -38.93 -6.42
CA SER A 139 2.27 -38.65 -5.79
C SER A 139 2.16 -37.67 -4.61
N GLU A 140 3.00 -37.82 -3.61
CA GLU A 140 3.04 -36.94 -2.41
C GLU A 140 3.17 -35.47 -2.78
N LEU A 141 3.93 -35.14 -3.83
CA LEU A 141 4.10 -33.78 -4.32
C LEU A 141 2.77 -33.20 -4.88
N LYS A 142 2.00 -34.03 -5.63
CA LYS A 142 0.68 -33.62 -6.16
C LYS A 142 -0.29 -33.38 -5.01
N VAL A 143 -0.36 -34.28 -4.05
CA VAL A 143 -1.21 -34.16 -2.86
C VAL A 143 -0.86 -32.90 -2.06
N LYS A 144 0.43 -32.63 -1.82
CA LYS A 144 0.90 -31.43 -1.11
C LYS A 144 0.55 -30.12 -1.86
N LYS A 145 0.66 -30.12 -3.20
CA LYS A 145 0.26 -28.99 -4.04
C LYS A 145 -1.26 -28.74 -3.95
N ASN A 146 -2.07 -29.78 -4.16
CA ASN A 146 -3.52 -29.70 -4.13
C ASN A 146 -4.05 -29.30 -2.75
N SER A 147 -3.45 -29.81 -1.66
CA SER A 147 -3.79 -29.42 -0.28
C SER A 147 -3.60 -27.91 -0.03
N LYS A 148 -2.51 -27.32 -0.56
CA LYS A 148 -2.29 -25.86 -0.44
C LYS A 148 -3.32 -25.07 -1.23
N ARG A 149 -3.67 -25.52 -2.45
CA ARG A 149 -4.73 -24.89 -3.28
C ARG A 149 -6.08 -24.98 -2.59
N LEU A 150 -6.44 -26.17 -2.12
CA LEU A 150 -7.71 -26.44 -1.43
C LEU A 150 -7.89 -25.51 -0.22
N LYS A 151 -6.87 -25.38 0.64
CA LYS A 151 -6.92 -24.47 1.79
C LYS A 151 -7.24 -23.01 1.40
N VAL A 152 -6.66 -22.54 0.30
CA VAL A 152 -6.90 -21.16 -0.17
C VAL A 152 -8.31 -21.03 -0.72
N MET A 153 -8.80 -21.97 -1.51
CA MET A 153 -10.15 -21.93 -2.08
C MET A 153 -11.24 -22.07 -1.00
N GLU A 154 -11.06 -22.97 -0.04
CA GLU A 154 -11.96 -23.08 1.12
C GLU A 154 -11.98 -21.80 1.97
N ALA A 155 -10.84 -21.10 2.11
CA ALA A 155 -10.78 -19.81 2.79
C ALA A 155 -11.58 -18.74 2.03
N PHE A 156 -11.50 -18.67 0.70
CA PHE A 156 -12.34 -17.79 -0.12
C PHE A 156 -13.82 -18.10 0.07
N LYS A 157 -14.22 -19.37 -0.04
CA LYS A 157 -15.60 -19.79 0.16
C LYS A 157 -16.11 -19.43 1.57
N LYS A 158 -15.35 -19.73 2.61
CA LYS A 158 -15.70 -19.47 4.01
C LYS A 158 -15.83 -17.98 4.32
N SER A 159 -14.97 -17.13 3.73
CA SER A 159 -15.00 -15.69 3.94
C SER A 159 -16.01 -14.94 3.07
N GLY A 160 -16.58 -15.57 2.04
CA GLY A 160 -17.45 -14.94 1.06
C GLY A 160 -16.73 -13.96 0.11
N ILE A 161 -15.39 -13.94 0.13
CA ILE A 161 -14.57 -13.08 -0.74
C ILE A 161 -14.47 -13.73 -2.11
N LYS A 162 -14.71 -12.96 -3.17
CA LYS A 162 -14.58 -13.43 -4.54
C LYS A 162 -13.13 -13.39 -5.02
N PRO A 163 -12.63 -14.42 -5.71
CA PRO A 163 -11.25 -14.45 -6.21
C PRO A 163 -10.88 -13.30 -7.15
N ASN A 164 -11.83 -12.82 -7.98
CA ASN A 164 -11.62 -11.70 -8.89
C ASN A 164 -11.32 -10.37 -8.19
N TRP A 165 -11.62 -10.24 -6.88
CA TRP A 165 -11.24 -9.06 -6.10
C TRP A 165 -9.73 -8.93 -5.84
N MET A 166 -8.95 -9.95 -6.17
CA MET A 166 -7.48 -9.82 -6.19
C MET A 166 -6.97 -8.94 -7.34
N VAL A 167 -7.85 -8.59 -8.30
CA VAL A 167 -7.63 -7.60 -9.34
C VAL A 167 -8.49 -6.38 -9.03
N MET A 168 -7.87 -5.22 -8.99
CA MET A 168 -8.50 -3.96 -8.58
C MET A 168 -8.98 -3.16 -9.79
N GLU A 169 -10.20 -2.66 -9.73
CA GLU A 169 -10.76 -1.66 -10.64
C GLU A 169 -10.75 -0.27 -10.00
N VAL A 170 -10.82 -0.23 -8.68
CA VAL A 170 -10.81 1.00 -7.90
C VAL A 170 -9.68 0.93 -6.87
N LEU A 171 -8.84 1.96 -6.86
CA LEU A 171 -7.72 2.07 -5.91
C LEU A 171 -8.09 3.03 -4.78
N PRO A 172 -8.08 2.59 -3.51
CA PRO A 172 -8.34 3.48 -2.38
C PRO A 172 -7.19 4.47 -2.17
N VAL A 173 -7.54 5.71 -1.82
CA VAL A 173 -6.58 6.78 -1.53
C VAL A 173 -6.55 7.03 -0.03
N LEU A 174 -5.35 6.95 0.55
CA LEU A 174 -5.12 7.16 1.97
C LEU A 174 -5.54 8.57 2.39
N PRO A 175 -6.15 8.77 3.59
CA PRO A 175 -6.51 10.09 4.08
C PRO A 175 -5.36 11.09 4.07
N PRO A 176 -5.62 12.39 3.84
CA PRO A 176 -4.57 13.41 3.67
C PRO A 176 -3.61 13.53 4.86
N ASP A 177 -4.10 13.44 6.09
CA ASP A 177 -3.26 13.58 7.29
C ASP A 177 -2.34 12.37 7.53
N LEU A 178 -2.61 11.23 6.88
CA LEU A 178 -1.73 10.05 6.91
C LEU A 178 -0.62 10.11 5.84
N ARG A 179 -0.69 11.08 4.93
CA ARG A 179 0.34 11.40 3.90
C ARG A 179 0.57 12.92 3.84
N PRO A 180 1.02 13.54 4.94
CA PRO A 180 0.99 14.99 5.09
C PRO A 180 1.88 15.72 4.08
N LEU A 181 1.44 16.93 3.74
CA LEU A 181 2.17 17.95 3.01
C LEU A 181 2.41 19.12 3.96
N VAL A 182 3.65 19.30 4.39
CA VAL A 182 4.01 20.31 5.40
C VAL A 182 4.79 21.44 4.77
N PRO A 183 4.34 22.70 4.90
CA PRO A 183 5.12 23.84 4.44
C PRO A 183 6.36 24.00 5.33
N LEU A 184 7.50 24.26 4.69
CA LEU A 184 8.76 24.60 5.33
C LEU A 184 9.06 26.09 5.13
N ASP A 185 9.95 26.62 5.96
CA ASP A 185 10.44 27.98 5.77
C ASP A 185 11.06 28.17 4.37
N GLY A 186 10.82 29.32 3.74
CA GLY A 186 11.26 29.60 2.38
C GLY A 186 10.35 29.07 1.26
N GLY A 187 9.07 28.80 1.54
CA GLY A 187 8.07 28.45 0.52
C GLY A 187 8.20 27.04 -0.06
N ARG A 188 9.08 26.19 0.51
CA ARG A 188 9.23 24.78 0.14
C ARG A 188 8.26 23.93 0.93
N PHE A 189 7.92 22.74 0.38
CA PHE A 189 7.06 21.77 1.03
C PHE A 189 7.80 20.47 1.27
N ALA A 190 7.69 19.94 2.48
CA ALA A 190 8.04 18.55 2.77
C ALA A 190 6.80 17.69 2.54
N THR A 191 6.94 16.66 1.74
CA THR A 191 5.83 15.76 1.38
C THR A 191 6.17 14.31 1.69
N SER A 192 5.14 13.52 2.00
CA SER A 192 5.26 12.08 2.08
C SER A 192 5.56 11.49 0.71
N ASP A 193 6.41 10.45 0.67
CA ASP A 193 6.73 9.71 -0.55
C ASP A 193 5.47 9.12 -1.22
N LEU A 194 4.43 8.81 -0.42
CA LEU A 194 3.15 8.32 -0.92
C LEU A 194 2.46 9.31 -1.88
N ASN A 195 2.58 10.62 -1.64
CA ASN A 195 2.00 11.62 -2.53
C ASN A 195 2.62 11.57 -3.92
N ASP A 196 3.92 11.30 -4.01
CA ASP A 196 4.62 11.16 -5.28
C ASP A 196 4.22 9.88 -6.02
N LEU A 197 4.06 8.79 -5.29
CA LEU A 197 3.57 7.52 -5.84
C LEU A 197 2.12 7.63 -6.32
N TYR A 198 1.21 8.23 -5.54
CA TYR A 198 -0.17 8.50 -5.99
C TYR A 198 -0.21 9.40 -7.23
N ARG A 199 0.59 10.46 -7.25
CA ARG A 199 0.68 11.35 -8.42
C ARG A 199 1.10 10.59 -9.69
N ARG A 200 2.05 9.67 -9.59
CA ARG A 200 2.46 8.81 -10.71
C ARG A 200 1.31 7.92 -11.20
N VAL A 201 0.58 7.30 -10.29
CA VAL A 201 -0.60 6.49 -10.62
C VAL A 201 -1.64 7.34 -11.35
N ILE A 202 -2.01 8.50 -10.80
CA ILE A 202 -3.01 9.40 -11.38
C ILE A 202 -2.59 9.86 -12.78
N ASN A 203 -1.34 10.27 -12.97
CA ASN A 203 -0.83 10.72 -14.27
C ASN A 203 -0.89 9.61 -15.33
N ARG A 204 -0.50 8.36 -14.96
CA ARG A 204 -0.60 7.21 -15.86
C ARG A 204 -2.05 6.84 -16.17
N ASN A 205 -2.91 6.87 -15.15
CA ASN A 205 -4.33 6.58 -15.31
C ASN A 205 -5.01 7.58 -16.25
N ASN A 206 -4.80 8.88 -16.04
CA ASN A 206 -5.36 9.92 -16.89
C ASN A 206 -4.85 9.84 -18.34
N ARG A 207 -3.56 9.53 -18.50
CA ARG A 207 -2.98 9.33 -19.82
C ARG A 207 -3.58 8.13 -20.53
N LEU A 208 -3.75 7.00 -19.83
CA LEU A 208 -4.39 5.81 -20.40
C LEU A 208 -5.84 6.09 -20.77
N ALA A 209 -6.63 6.74 -19.90
CA ALA A 209 -8.01 7.11 -20.21
C ALA A 209 -8.10 7.92 -21.49
N ARG A 210 -7.24 8.94 -21.64
CA ARG A 210 -7.20 9.76 -22.86
C ARG A 210 -6.79 8.96 -24.12
N LEU A 211 -5.85 8.01 -24.00
CA LEU A 211 -5.48 7.15 -25.13
C LEU A 211 -6.61 6.22 -25.55
N LEU A 212 -7.40 5.72 -24.59
CA LEU A 212 -8.58 4.91 -24.88
C LEU A 212 -9.69 5.74 -25.58
N GLU A 213 -9.95 6.96 -25.12
CA GLU A 213 -10.89 7.90 -25.76
C GLU A 213 -10.49 8.22 -27.21
N LEU A 214 -9.20 8.44 -27.45
CA LEU A 214 -8.65 8.74 -28.78
C LEU A 214 -8.52 7.52 -29.69
N LYS A 215 -8.87 6.30 -29.19
CA LYS A 215 -8.67 5.04 -29.90
C LYS A 215 -7.25 4.89 -30.47
N ALA A 216 -6.25 5.19 -29.63
CA ALA A 216 -4.84 5.11 -29.98
C ALA A 216 -4.44 3.68 -30.40
N PRO A 217 -3.34 3.50 -31.17
CA PRO A 217 -2.84 2.19 -31.56
C PRO A 217 -2.65 1.26 -30.36
N GLU A 218 -3.00 -0.01 -30.53
CA GLU A 218 -3.04 -1.00 -29.44
C GLU A 218 -1.69 -1.15 -28.73
N ILE A 219 -0.58 -1.08 -29.45
CA ILE A 219 0.76 -1.19 -28.87
C ILE A 219 1.06 -0.07 -27.86
N ILE A 220 0.55 1.14 -28.12
CA ILE A 220 0.71 2.29 -27.20
C ILE A 220 -0.17 2.09 -25.97
N VAL A 221 -1.41 1.65 -26.17
CA VAL A 221 -2.37 1.37 -25.10
C VAL A 221 -1.84 0.25 -24.19
N ARG A 222 -1.34 -0.86 -24.76
CA ARG A 222 -0.73 -1.96 -24.00
C ARG A 222 0.46 -1.48 -23.15
N ASN A 223 1.33 -0.66 -23.71
CA ASN A 223 2.48 -0.13 -22.97
C ASN A 223 2.03 0.78 -21.84
N GLU A 224 1.03 1.64 -22.03
CA GLU A 224 0.52 2.50 -20.95
C GLU A 224 -0.23 1.69 -19.88
N LYS A 225 -1.00 0.65 -20.25
CA LYS A 225 -1.59 -0.30 -19.29
C LYS A 225 -0.50 -0.98 -18.44
N ARG A 226 0.60 -1.42 -19.06
CA ARG A 226 1.75 -1.99 -18.33
C ARG A 226 2.37 -0.99 -17.37
N MET A 227 2.56 0.26 -17.80
CA MET A 227 3.12 1.32 -16.95
C MET A 227 2.18 1.70 -15.80
N LEU A 228 0.87 1.63 -16.00
CA LEU A 228 -0.12 1.82 -14.94
C LEU A 228 0.00 0.69 -13.90
N GLN A 229 0.04 -0.57 -14.33
CA GLN A 229 0.26 -1.73 -13.45
C GLN A 229 1.53 -1.57 -12.62
N GLU A 230 2.66 -1.19 -13.24
CA GLU A 230 3.93 -0.95 -12.55
C GLU A 230 3.86 0.22 -11.54
N SER A 231 3.09 1.26 -11.83
CA SER A 231 2.88 2.39 -10.92
C SER A 231 2.06 1.99 -9.69
N VAL A 232 1.03 1.15 -9.88
CA VAL A 232 0.22 0.60 -8.78
C VAL A 232 1.06 -0.37 -7.94
N ASP A 233 1.88 -1.22 -8.56
CA ASP A 233 2.80 -2.11 -7.85
C ASP A 233 3.77 -1.33 -6.96
N SER A 234 4.33 -0.24 -7.48
CA SER A 234 5.26 0.63 -6.73
C SER A 234 4.58 1.35 -5.56
N LEU A 235 3.31 1.73 -5.70
CA LEU A 235 2.54 2.31 -4.60
C LEU A 235 2.33 1.32 -3.47
N LEU A 236 2.01 0.06 -3.80
CA LEU A 236 1.70 -0.99 -2.83
C LEU A 236 2.96 -1.59 -2.19
N ASP A 237 3.98 -1.94 -2.96
CA ASP A 237 5.25 -2.52 -2.49
C ASP A 237 6.41 -2.19 -3.45
N ASN A 238 6.99 -1.02 -3.29
CA ASN A 238 8.06 -0.52 -4.17
C ASN A 238 9.31 -1.40 -4.10
N GLY A 239 9.83 -1.80 -5.26
CA GLY A 239 11.00 -2.67 -5.37
C GLY A 239 10.69 -4.16 -5.24
N ARG A 240 9.43 -4.56 -5.10
CA ARG A 240 9.03 -5.97 -5.10
C ARG A 240 9.25 -6.64 -6.46
N ARG A 241 9.09 -5.87 -7.54
CA ARG A 241 9.36 -6.29 -8.91
C ARG A 241 10.40 -5.35 -9.53
N GLY A 242 11.59 -5.88 -9.81
CA GLY A 242 12.66 -5.14 -10.48
C GLY A 242 13.20 -3.96 -9.68
N LYS A 243 13.63 -2.92 -10.39
CA LYS A 243 14.26 -1.74 -9.79
C LYS A 243 13.21 -0.85 -9.10
N ALA A 244 13.48 -0.50 -7.85
CA ALA A 244 12.59 0.39 -7.09
C ALA A 244 12.48 1.79 -7.73
N MET A 245 11.29 2.36 -7.70
CA MET A 245 11.06 3.76 -8.06
C MET A 245 11.79 4.68 -7.08
N THR A 246 12.53 5.65 -7.63
CA THR A 246 13.34 6.58 -6.84
C THR A 246 12.84 8.01 -6.94
N GLY A 247 13.12 8.80 -5.91
CA GLY A 247 12.93 10.24 -5.89
C GLY A 247 14.14 11.02 -6.46
N ALA A 248 14.14 12.33 -6.30
CA ALA A 248 15.17 13.24 -6.84
C ALA A 248 16.60 12.88 -6.41
N ASN A 249 16.79 12.36 -5.19
CA ASN A 249 18.10 12.00 -4.64
C ASN A 249 18.48 10.52 -4.87
N LYS A 250 17.93 9.86 -5.88
CA LYS A 250 18.13 8.42 -6.16
C LYS A 250 17.75 7.49 -4.98
N ARG A 251 17.15 8.02 -3.92
CA ARG A 251 16.60 7.25 -2.80
C ARG A 251 15.31 6.56 -3.23
N ALA A 252 15.13 5.28 -2.89
CA ALA A 252 13.89 4.57 -3.11
C ALA A 252 12.74 5.22 -2.32
N LEU A 253 11.60 5.41 -2.99
CA LEU A 253 10.40 5.96 -2.36
C LEU A 253 9.76 4.91 -1.45
N LYS A 254 9.30 5.34 -0.27
CA LYS A 254 8.60 4.46 0.67
C LYS A 254 7.17 4.18 0.20
N SER A 255 6.88 2.92 -0.04
CA SER A 255 5.55 2.42 -0.41
C SER A 255 4.66 2.16 0.81
N LEU A 256 3.39 1.79 0.57
CA LEU A 256 2.46 1.39 1.65
C LEU A 256 3.00 0.20 2.46
N ALA A 257 3.62 -0.79 1.83
CA ALA A 257 4.25 -1.91 2.52
C ALA A 257 5.38 -1.45 3.46
N ASP A 258 6.20 -0.48 3.02
CA ASP A 258 7.31 0.05 3.82
C ASP A 258 6.84 0.89 5.01
N MET A 259 5.63 1.43 4.95
CA MET A 259 5.00 2.13 6.09
C MET A 259 4.62 1.19 7.22
N ILE A 260 4.46 -0.10 6.94
CA ILE A 260 4.02 -1.14 7.89
C ILE A 260 5.19 -1.99 8.37
N LYS A 261 6.02 -2.46 7.43
CA LYS A 261 7.12 -3.42 7.66
C LYS A 261 8.44 -2.74 8.01
N GLY A 262 9.36 -3.53 8.58
CA GLY A 262 10.74 -3.12 8.85
C GLY A 262 10.93 -2.27 10.10
N LYS A 263 12.17 -1.79 10.32
CA LYS A 263 12.58 -1.03 11.52
C LYS A 263 11.84 0.31 11.65
N SER A 264 11.60 0.98 10.53
CA SER A 264 10.91 2.27 10.45
C SER A 264 9.41 2.13 10.17
N GLY A 265 8.87 0.90 10.17
CA GLY A 265 7.47 0.63 9.96
C GLY A 265 6.63 0.81 11.22
N ARG A 266 5.32 0.89 11.04
CA ARG A 266 4.36 1.18 12.10
C ARG A 266 4.44 0.18 13.26
N PHE A 267 4.59 -1.10 12.97
CA PHE A 267 4.67 -2.13 14.02
C PHE A 267 5.86 -1.91 14.96
N ARG A 268 7.07 -1.81 14.42
CA ARG A 268 8.29 -1.73 15.23
C ARG A 268 8.54 -0.33 15.82
N GLN A 269 8.14 0.72 15.12
CA GLN A 269 8.44 2.09 15.54
C GLN A 269 7.38 2.69 16.46
N ASN A 270 6.11 2.31 16.32
CA ASN A 270 5.00 2.98 17.01
C ASN A 270 4.11 2.06 17.86
N LEU A 271 4.08 0.74 17.58
CA LEU A 271 3.22 -0.20 18.30
C LEU A 271 3.96 -1.05 19.33
N LEU A 272 5.08 -1.69 18.94
CA LEU A 272 5.89 -2.49 19.86
C LEU A 272 6.73 -1.65 20.83
N GLY A 273 6.97 -0.40 20.50
CA GLY A 273 7.66 0.56 21.33
C GLY A 273 7.34 1.98 20.87
N LYS A 274 7.25 2.90 21.81
CA LYS A 274 7.00 4.32 21.56
C LYS A 274 8.05 5.15 22.28
N ARG A 275 8.33 6.35 21.77
CA ARG A 275 9.03 7.37 22.52
C ARG A 275 8.13 7.84 23.65
N VAL A 276 8.67 7.91 24.86
CA VAL A 276 7.95 8.33 26.05
C VAL A 276 8.57 9.61 26.60
N ASP A 277 7.73 10.41 27.26
CA ASP A 277 8.17 11.59 27.96
C ASP A 277 9.02 11.23 29.19
N TYR A 278 9.74 12.19 29.77
CA TYR A 278 10.60 12.02 30.95
C TYR A 278 11.67 10.93 30.76
N SER A 279 12.18 10.76 29.55
CA SER A 279 13.25 9.83 29.23
C SER A 279 14.40 10.52 28.52
N GLY A 280 15.61 10.07 28.78
CA GLY A 280 16.82 10.61 28.17
C GLY A 280 17.82 9.52 27.81
N ARG A 281 18.79 9.86 26.96
CA ARG A 281 19.87 8.96 26.57
C ARG A 281 21.17 9.74 26.47
N SER A 282 22.25 9.18 27.03
CA SER A 282 23.58 9.76 26.97
C SER A 282 24.64 8.68 26.86
N VAL A 283 25.87 9.09 26.66
CA VAL A 283 27.04 8.20 26.67
C VAL A 283 27.30 7.75 28.10
N ILE A 284 27.62 6.47 28.28
CA ILE A 284 27.99 5.89 29.56
C ILE A 284 29.51 5.96 29.68
N THR A 285 29.97 6.56 30.81
CA THR A 285 31.40 6.66 31.16
C THR A 285 31.68 6.01 32.50
N VAL A 286 32.93 5.70 32.77
CA VAL A 286 33.34 5.16 34.07
C VAL A 286 33.18 6.19 35.16
N GLY A 287 32.79 5.77 36.38
CA GLY A 287 32.63 6.59 37.56
C GLY A 287 33.35 5.95 38.73
N PRO A 288 34.69 6.05 38.86
CA PRO A 288 35.47 5.29 39.84
C PRO A 288 35.17 5.67 41.30
N THR A 289 34.57 6.84 41.52
CA THR A 289 34.19 7.31 42.89
C THR A 289 32.76 6.92 43.25
N LEU A 290 31.97 6.35 42.34
CA LEU A 290 30.59 5.95 42.58
C LEU A 290 30.51 4.54 43.20
N LYS A 291 29.59 4.36 44.13
CA LYS A 291 29.24 3.02 44.65
C LYS A 291 28.42 2.24 43.62
N LEU A 292 28.35 0.90 43.81
CA LEU A 292 27.64 0.01 42.87
C LEU A 292 26.15 0.35 42.63
N HIS A 293 25.51 0.98 43.59
CA HIS A 293 24.10 1.40 43.52
C HIS A 293 23.91 2.87 43.11
N GLN A 294 24.99 3.57 42.78
CA GLN A 294 24.96 4.99 42.40
C GLN A 294 25.24 5.19 40.93
N CYS A 295 24.58 6.16 40.33
CA CYS A 295 24.88 6.65 39.00
C CYS A 295 24.95 8.19 39.03
N GLY A 296 25.83 8.76 38.20
CA GLY A 296 25.92 10.19 37.99
C GLY A 296 25.13 10.59 36.74
N LEU A 297 24.30 11.62 36.85
CA LEU A 297 23.59 12.20 35.74
C LEU A 297 24.11 13.61 35.46
N PRO A 298 24.21 14.05 34.18
CA PRO A 298 24.47 15.43 33.83
C PRO A 298 23.41 16.36 34.43
N LYS A 299 23.83 17.44 35.09
CA LYS A 299 22.91 18.38 35.81
C LYS A 299 21.81 18.88 34.88
N LEU A 300 22.14 19.32 33.65
CA LEU A 300 21.18 19.83 32.67
C LEU A 300 20.14 18.78 32.26
N MET A 301 20.55 17.51 32.06
CA MET A 301 19.64 16.42 31.80
C MET A 301 18.70 16.15 32.96
N ALA A 302 19.23 16.13 34.17
CA ALA A 302 18.42 15.92 35.38
C ALA A 302 17.39 17.06 35.58
N LEU A 303 17.79 18.30 35.38
CA LEU A 303 16.89 19.45 35.49
C LEU A 303 15.72 19.36 34.48
N GLU A 304 15.98 18.95 33.25
CA GLU A 304 14.91 18.83 32.24
C GLU A 304 13.99 17.63 32.52
N LEU A 305 14.54 16.47 32.87
CA LEU A 305 13.75 15.26 33.18
C LEU A 305 12.88 15.41 34.43
N PHE A 306 13.38 16.09 35.48
CA PHE A 306 12.66 16.28 36.74
C PHE A 306 11.94 17.62 36.83
N LYS A 307 11.83 18.36 35.75
CA LYS A 307 11.24 19.71 35.71
C LYS A 307 9.90 19.86 36.44
N PRO A 308 8.88 18.98 36.24
CA PRO A 308 7.61 19.09 36.96
C PRO A 308 7.76 18.94 38.46
N PHE A 309 8.64 18.04 38.92
CA PHE A 309 8.89 17.80 40.33
C PHE A 309 9.61 18.99 40.98
N ILE A 310 10.54 19.60 40.24
CA ILE A 310 11.26 20.81 40.70
C ILE A 310 10.28 21.96 40.84
N PHE A 311 9.37 22.16 39.88
CA PHE A 311 8.34 23.21 39.97
C PHE A 311 7.43 23.03 41.18
N ALA A 312 6.93 21.81 41.43
CA ALA A 312 6.12 21.51 42.57
C ALA A 312 6.90 21.77 43.92
N ARG A 313 8.20 21.46 43.93
CA ARG A 313 9.02 21.69 45.12
C ARG A 313 9.30 23.19 45.36
N LEU A 314 9.58 23.95 44.29
CA LEU A 314 9.78 25.41 44.38
C LEU A 314 8.52 26.12 44.86
N GLU A 315 7.35 25.68 44.42
CA GLU A 315 6.07 26.20 44.90
C GLU A 315 5.84 25.85 46.36
N ALA A 316 6.07 24.60 46.78
CA ALA A 316 5.95 24.16 48.19
C ALA A 316 6.91 24.87 49.13
N MET A 317 8.08 25.28 48.66
CA MET A 317 9.07 26.06 49.42
C MET A 317 8.79 27.58 49.42
N GLY A 318 7.77 28.04 48.71
CA GLY A 318 7.43 29.46 48.60
C GLY A 318 8.40 30.31 47.77
N ILE A 319 9.34 29.69 47.09
CA ILE A 319 10.36 30.39 46.23
C ILE A 319 9.72 30.94 44.97
N ALA A 320 8.79 30.19 44.40
CA ALA A 320 8.06 30.61 43.18
C ALA A 320 6.56 30.39 43.36
N THR A 321 5.77 31.43 43.17
CA THR A 321 4.29 31.37 43.30
C THR A 321 3.60 31.13 41.97
N THR A 322 4.34 31.23 40.84
CA THR A 322 3.80 31.01 39.47
C THR A 322 4.74 30.11 38.69
N ILE A 323 4.18 29.33 37.76
CA ILE A 323 4.95 28.46 36.84
C ILE A 323 5.99 29.26 36.06
N LYS A 324 5.68 30.51 35.69
CA LYS A 324 6.59 31.42 34.99
C LYS A 324 7.81 31.79 35.81
N ALA A 325 7.60 32.08 37.10
CA ALA A 325 8.69 32.36 38.06
C ALA A 325 9.54 31.10 38.32
N ALA A 326 8.91 29.94 38.55
CA ALA A 326 9.59 28.66 38.69
C ALA A 326 10.43 28.27 37.47
N LYS A 327 9.95 28.53 36.28
CA LYS A 327 10.71 28.28 35.02
C LYS A 327 11.95 29.17 34.94
N LYS A 328 11.84 30.44 35.29
CA LYS A 328 12.97 31.37 35.33
C LYS A 328 14.03 30.97 36.31
N GLU A 329 13.64 30.53 37.53
CA GLU A 329 14.56 30.03 38.57
C GLU A 329 15.32 28.75 38.14
N VAL A 330 14.71 27.88 37.37
CA VAL A 330 15.35 26.65 36.86
C VAL A 330 16.35 26.96 35.72
N GLU A 331 16.13 28.03 34.97
CA GLU A 331 16.98 28.48 33.87
C GLU A 331 18.20 29.33 34.34
N SER A 332 18.12 29.91 35.52
CA SER A 332 19.23 30.65 36.14
C SER A 332 20.18 29.72 36.90
#